data_0f0b3307ba40e7b4701196209bb3a011
#
_entry.id   0f0b3307ba40e7b4701196209bb3a011
#
_cell.length_a   1.000
_cell.length_b   1.000
_cell.length_c   1.000
_cell.angle_alpha   90.00
_cell.angle_beta   90.00
_cell.angle_gamma   90.00
#
_symmetry.space_group_name_H-M   'P 1'
#
loop_
_entity.id
_entity.type
_entity.pdbx_description
1 polymer ?
#
loop_
_entity_poly.entity_id
_entity_poly.type
_entity_poly.pdbx_seq_one_letter_code
_entity_poly.pdbx_strand_id
1 'polypeptide(L)'
;MKKSKGLFYAGIVGIVVALVIGVAVIMMSKRSGGGNAATHDGTVKITCYGGSEKEDFINDPQVKKILREKYGVEVNFIAKGSYKQVQIPADELKANKVDCLWPSSASAQAVFEESGSSKAFGNDYQAASVLQSPEVLYANTEAAEGLKNAGIVQVRDNVYFIVDFRKLLEEYLLPGKSWADLAVAVPSGPVLINSSDPATSNSGMTLAQLELATTASGNPYQPASTAQAGASLAKVKALIEAQGLMRTGSNSAFEQWIIQQTGGLLAGYENQLLQWITTRNAGAVPAGIVTLYPEPTIFNDHPILTLTAAAKKLIAAIEDDAIQDIAWTRYGFRPGTRVLEQVFPGVTVPPTHTIKKTQAPGYAVIKLLLDCFVTNHC
;
A
#
# COMPACT_ATOMS: atom_id res chain seq x y z
N MET A 1 16.53 86.59 -20.23
CA MET A 1 16.92 85.17 -20.03
C MET A 1 16.84 84.84 -18.54
N LYS A 2 15.68 84.47 -18.05
CA LYS A 2 15.47 83.95 -16.70
C LYS A 2 14.25 83.04 -16.73
N LYS A 3 14.39 81.77 -17.15
CA LYS A 3 13.41 80.70 -16.95
C LYS A 3 14.13 79.37 -17.12
N SER A 4 14.59 78.74 -16.01
CA SER A 4 14.86 77.32 -16.00
C SER A 4 15.27 76.72 -14.64
N LYS A 5 15.18 77.45 -13.54
CA LYS A 5 15.55 76.89 -12.21
C LYS A 5 14.35 76.41 -11.36
N GLY A 6 13.12 76.79 -11.71
CA GLY A 6 11.91 76.36 -10.97
C GLY A 6 11.40 74.95 -11.32
N LEU A 7 11.66 74.44 -12.51
CA LEU A 7 11.14 73.16 -12.97
C LEU A 7 11.97 71.97 -12.43
N PHE A 8 13.25 72.22 -12.09
CA PHE A 8 14.13 71.15 -11.58
C PHE A 8 13.85 70.79 -10.11
N TYR A 9 13.45 71.81 -9.30
CA TYR A 9 13.09 71.53 -7.90
C TYR A 9 11.71 70.84 -7.76
N ALA A 10 10.76 71.10 -8.60
CA ALA A 10 9.46 70.45 -8.57
C ALA A 10 9.53 68.95 -8.96
N GLY A 11 10.46 68.61 -9.85
CA GLY A 11 10.69 67.21 -10.26
C GLY A 11 11.37 66.36 -9.14
N ILE A 12 12.31 66.97 -8.43
CA ILE A 12 13.03 66.26 -7.34
C ILE A 12 12.13 66.04 -6.11
N VAL A 13 11.30 66.99 -5.75
CA VAL A 13 10.34 66.85 -4.64
C VAL A 13 9.26 65.80 -5.00
N GLY A 14 8.79 65.75 -6.26
CA GLY A 14 7.83 64.74 -6.72
C GLY A 14 8.39 63.31 -6.65
N ILE A 15 9.66 63.11 -7.02
CA ILE A 15 10.32 61.83 -7.01
C ILE A 15 10.56 61.33 -5.57
N VAL A 16 10.95 62.22 -4.66
CA VAL A 16 11.19 61.86 -3.25
C VAL A 16 9.87 61.52 -2.55
N VAL A 17 8.77 62.25 -2.82
CA VAL A 17 7.47 61.94 -2.26
C VAL A 17 6.94 60.62 -2.82
N ALA A 18 7.11 60.34 -4.12
CA ALA A 18 6.71 59.09 -4.72
C ALA A 18 7.51 57.88 -4.16
N LEU A 19 8.82 58.06 -3.87
CA LEU A 19 9.65 57.03 -3.25
C LEU A 19 9.26 56.75 -1.80
N VAL A 20 8.95 57.78 -1.02
CA VAL A 20 8.51 57.62 0.38
C VAL A 20 7.12 56.97 0.45
N ILE A 21 6.19 57.31 -0.42
CA ILE A 21 4.87 56.71 -0.50
C ILE A 21 5.01 55.26 -1.01
N GLY A 22 5.87 54.99 -1.99
CA GLY A 22 6.13 53.63 -2.48
C GLY A 22 6.71 52.68 -1.41
N VAL A 23 7.65 53.18 -0.61
CA VAL A 23 8.23 52.43 0.52
C VAL A 23 7.21 52.25 1.65
N ALA A 24 6.37 53.26 1.95
CA ALA A 24 5.30 53.11 2.95
C ALA A 24 4.21 52.14 2.51
N VAL A 25 3.84 52.12 1.22
CA VAL A 25 2.86 51.16 0.66
C VAL A 25 3.44 49.71 0.64
N ILE A 26 4.74 49.57 0.35
CA ILE A 26 5.40 48.27 0.41
C ILE A 26 5.52 47.76 1.87
N MET A 27 5.75 48.67 2.84
CA MET A 27 5.76 48.29 4.25
C MET A 27 4.35 48.05 4.84
N MET A 28 3.31 48.71 4.33
CA MET A 28 1.92 48.44 4.73
C MET A 28 1.34 47.20 4.04
N SER A 29 1.72 46.88 2.81
CA SER A 29 1.28 45.64 2.16
C SER A 29 1.92 44.39 2.77
N LYS A 30 3.02 44.50 3.50
CA LYS A 30 3.59 43.41 4.30
C LYS A 30 2.94 43.25 5.68
N ARG A 31 1.98 44.11 6.06
CA ARG A 31 1.28 44.01 7.37
C ARG A 31 -0.18 43.59 7.31
N SER A 32 -0.76 43.42 6.16
CA SER A 32 -2.15 42.93 6.03
C SER A 32 -2.25 41.76 5.05
N GLY A 33 -1.78 40.63 5.50
CA GLY A 33 -1.79 39.34 4.77
C GLY A 33 -0.98 38.27 5.46
N GLY A 34 -0.81 38.38 6.76
CA GLY A 34 -0.16 37.35 7.57
C GLY A 34 -1.18 36.47 8.26
N GLY A 35 -1.80 35.54 7.54
CA GLY A 35 -2.09 34.26 8.15
C GLY A 35 -0.73 33.65 8.48
N ASN A 36 -0.39 33.55 9.76
CA ASN A 36 0.81 32.88 10.23
C ASN A 36 0.77 31.42 9.79
N ALA A 37 1.29 31.12 8.59
CA ALA A 37 1.94 29.84 8.38
C ALA A 37 3.16 29.90 9.31
N ALA A 38 3.04 29.31 10.49
CA ALA A 38 4.18 29.08 11.37
C ALA A 38 5.16 28.22 10.56
N THR A 39 6.22 28.81 10.03
CA THR A 39 7.39 28.08 9.60
C THR A 39 7.94 27.46 10.87
N HIS A 40 7.66 26.16 11.08
CA HIS A 40 8.27 25.38 12.13
C HIS A 40 9.79 25.34 11.82
N ASP A 41 10.52 26.22 12.48
CA ASP A 41 11.99 26.18 12.55
C ASP A 41 12.35 25.00 13.46
N GLY A 42 12.14 23.77 12.98
CA GLY A 42 12.25 22.54 13.75
C GLY A 42 11.66 21.32 13.04
N THR A 43 11.68 21.31 11.71
CA THR A 43 11.28 20.12 10.92
C THR A 43 12.20 18.94 11.23
N VAL A 44 11.63 17.85 11.71
CA VAL A 44 12.35 16.62 12.02
C VAL A 44 12.38 15.75 10.77
N LYS A 45 13.58 15.30 10.37
CA LYS A 45 13.74 14.31 9.29
C LYS A 45 13.63 12.91 9.85
N ILE A 46 12.80 12.08 9.23
CA ILE A 46 12.53 10.70 9.61
C ILE A 46 12.88 9.79 8.44
N THR A 47 13.77 8.81 8.67
CA THR A 47 14.06 7.76 7.70
C THR A 47 13.15 6.55 7.97
N CYS A 48 12.31 6.19 6.99
CA CYS A 48 11.33 5.13 7.12
C CYS A 48 11.51 4.08 6.02
N TYR A 49 11.66 2.81 6.41
CA TYR A 49 11.55 1.70 5.46
C TYR A 49 10.09 1.30 5.32
N GLY A 50 9.60 1.08 4.10
CA GLY A 50 8.20 0.73 3.89
C GLY A 50 7.95 -0.06 2.59
N GLY A 51 6.78 -0.70 2.51
CA GLY A 51 6.35 -1.39 1.31
C GLY A 51 6.22 -0.43 0.11
N SER A 52 6.62 -0.89 -1.07
CA SER A 52 6.70 -0.06 -2.28
C SER A 52 5.36 0.53 -2.73
N GLU A 53 4.25 -0.08 -2.36
CA GLU A 53 2.89 0.40 -2.68
C GLU A 53 2.54 1.73 -2.00
N LYS A 54 3.32 2.15 -0.99
CA LYS A 54 3.13 3.42 -0.26
C LYS A 54 4.02 4.56 -0.77
N GLU A 55 4.96 4.26 -1.68
CA GLU A 55 6.00 5.21 -2.10
C GLU A 55 5.41 6.46 -2.76
N ASP A 56 4.50 6.29 -3.70
CA ASP A 56 3.85 7.43 -4.38
C ASP A 56 2.99 8.25 -3.41
N PHE A 57 2.27 7.58 -2.50
CA PHE A 57 1.44 8.24 -1.49
C PHE A 57 2.25 9.12 -0.54
N ILE A 58 3.32 8.59 0.06
CA ILE A 58 4.14 9.37 1.01
C ILE A 58 4.93 10.48 0.31
N ASN A 59 5.16 10.34 -1.00
CA ASN A 59 5.82 11.32 -1.84
C ASN A 59 4.86 12.33 -2.49
N ASP A 60 3.54 12.19 -2.32
CA ASP A 60 2.56 13.15 -2.83
C ASP A 60 2.86 14.57 -2.33
N PRO A 61 2.87 15.58 -3.22
CA PRO A 61 3.20 16.96 -2.83
C PRO A 61 2.30 17.54 -1.75
N GLN A 62 1.00 17.16 -1.70
CA GLN A 62 0.07 17.65 -0.69
C GLN A 62 0.30 16.92 0.64
N VAL A 63 0.56 15.61 0.62
CA VAL A 63 0.94 14.84 1.82
C VAL A 63 2.21 15.43 2.41
N LYS A 64 3.27 15.63 1.61
CA LYS A 64 4.52 16.27 2.06
C LYS A 64 4.30 17.66 2.64
N LYS A 65 3.42 18.45 2.03
CA LYS A 65 3.08 19.77 2.53
C LYS A 65 2.43 19.71 3.91
N ILE A 66 1.44 18.83 4.10
CA ILE A 66 0.74 18.67 5.39
C ILE A 66 1.72 18.16 6.45
N LEU A 67 2.54 17.14 6.12
CA LEU A 67 3.58 16.61 7.02
C LEU A 67 4.51 17.71 7.52
N ARG A 68 4.98 18.57 6.63
CA ARG A 68 5.91 19.66 6.98
C ARG A 68 5.24 20.78 7.75
N GLU A 69 4.13 21.31 7.22
CA GLU A 69 3.52 22.54 7.75
C GLU A 69 2.73 22.30 9.03
N LYS A 70 2.03 21.17 9.15
CA LYS A 70 1.18 20.88 10.31
C LYS A 70 1.90 20.06 11.39
N TYR A 71 2.77 19.13 10.99
CA TYR A 71 3.40 18.18 11.91
C TYR A 71 4.90 18.40 12.10
N GLY A 72 5.54 19.25 11.29
CA GLY A 72 6.97 19.49 11.35
C GLY A 72 7.78 18.22 11.03
N VAL A 73 7.33 17.41 10.07
CA VAL A 73 7.94 16.13 9.69
C VAL A 73 8.32 16.16 8.21
N GLU A 74 9.51 15.68 7.89
CA GLU A 74 9.96 15.36 6.54
C GLU A 74 10.37 13.88 6.50
N VAL A 75 9.76 13.08 5.60
CA VAL A 75 10.01 11.66 5.52
C VAL A 75 10.96 11.34 4.37
N ASN A 76 12.09 10.71 4.69
CA ASN A 76 12.95 10.02 3.74
C ASN A 76 12.46 8.56 3.65
N PHE A 77 11.60 8.28 2.67
CA PHE A 77 11.02 6.96 2.47
C PHE A 77 11.93 6.10 1.60
N ILE A 78 12.19 4.87 2.05
CA ILE A 78 13.00 3.90 1.34
C ILE A 78 12.17 2.64 1.16
N ALA A 79 11.83 2.32 -0.09
CA ALA A 79 11.06 1.14 -0.42
C ALA A 79 11.81 -0.15 -0.05
N LYS A 80 11.19 -0.97 0.78
CA LYS A 80 11.76 -2.24 1.23
C LYS A 80 10.61 -3.23 1.54
N GLY A 81 10.68 -4.44 1.03
CA GLY A 81 9.66 -5.47 1.25
C GLY A 81 9.40 -5.70 2.75
N SER A 82 8.13 -5.94 3.10
CA SER A 82 7.67 -5.98 4.51
C SER A 82 8.44 -6.99 5.35
N TYR A 83 8.61 -8.21 4.86
CA TYR A 83 9.35 -9.23 5.60
C TYR A 83 10.86 -9.00 5.58
N LYS A 84 11.38 -8.35 4.54
CA LYS A 84 12.78 -7.97 4.50
C LYS A 84 13.13 -6.89 5.52
N GLN A 85 12.25 -5.89 5.73
CA GLN A 85 12.50 -4.80 6.67
C GLN A 85 12.38 -5.24 8.14
N VAL A 86 11.39 -6.10 8.47
CA VAL A 86 11.13 -6.51 9.87
C VAL A 86 12.10 -7.60 10.37
N GLN A 87 12.88 -8.19 9.48
CA GLN A 87 13.92 -9.16 9.83
C GLN A 87 15.32 -8.52 9.97
N ILE A 88 15.46 -7.22 9.76
CA ILE A 88 16.71 -6.50 9.97
C ILE A 88 17.03 -6.47 11.48
N PRO A 89 18.24 -6.86 11.91
CA PRO A 89 18.65 -6.77 13.29
C PRO A 89 18.51 -5.35 13.85
N ALA A 90 18.13 -5.24 15.13
CA ALA A 90 17.88 -3.93 15.75
C ALA A 90 19.13 -3.02 15.82
N ASP A 91 20.31 -3.60 15.97
CA ASP A 91 21.58 -2.88 15.93
C ASP A 91 21.89 -2.33 14.53
N GLU A 92 21.57 -3.07 13.47
CA GLU A 92 21.69 -2.61 12.10
C GLU A 92 20.70 -1.46 11.79
N LEU A 93 19.44 -1.58 12.26
CA LEU A 93 18.46 -0.49 12.15
C LEU A 93 18.95 0.79 12.83
N LYS A 94 19.55 0.67 14.02
CA LYS A 94 20.15 1.81 14.75
C LYS A 94 21.36 2.38 14.03
N ALA A 95 22.26 1.54 13.53
CA ALA A 95 23.45 1.97 12.80
C ALA A 95 23.08 2.72 11.51
N ASN A 96 22.02 2.30 10.82
CA ASN A 96 21.49 2.95 9.62
C ASN A 96 20.54 4.12 9.92
N LYS A 97 20.37 4.49 11.20
CA LYS A 97 19.49 5.59 11.65
C LYS A 97 18.08 5.49 11.08
N VAL A 98 17.51 4.29 11.11
CA VAL A 98 16.13 4.05 10.69
C VAL A 98 15.21 4.46 11.83
N ASP A 99 14.28 5.36 11.56
CA ASP A 99 13.36 5.90 12.56
C ASP A 99 12.03 5.16 12.60
N CYS A 100 11.62 4.54 11.50
CA CYS A 100 10.40 3.72 11.45
C CYS A 100 10.49 2.61 10.41
N LEU A 101 9.70 1.55 10.67
CA LEU A 101 9.32 0.55 9.68
C LEU A 101 7.84 0.73 9.35
N TRP A 102 7.49 0.54 8.08
CA TRP A 102 6.12 0.61 7.63
C TRP A 102 5.77 -0.62 6.78
N PRO A 103 5.72 -1.80 7.39
CA PRO A 103 5.30 -3.01 6.69
C PRO A 103 3.83 -2.91 6.26
N SER A 104 3.37 -3.88 5.49
CA SER A 104 2.03 -3.83 4.92
C SER A 104 1.01 -4.66 5.68
N SER A 105 1.42 -5.40 6.73
CA SER A 105 0.49 -6.22 7.52
C SER A 105 0.87 -6.37 8.99
N ALA A 106 -0.13 -6.68 9.82
CA ALA A 106 0.07 -7.09 11.21
C ALA A 106 0.88 -8.38 11.34
N SER A 107 0.84 -9.27 10.34
CA SER A 107 1.69 -10.47 10.34
C SER A 107 3.18 -10.12 10.29
N ALA A 108 3.57 -9.14 9.48
CA ALA A 108 4.95 -8.65 9.44
C ALA A 108 5.32 -7.89 10.73
N GLN A 109 4.40 -7.11 11.31
CA GLN A 109 4.59 -6.51 12.64
C GLN A 109 4.86 -7.60 13.69
N ALA A 110 4.07 -8.66 13.72
CA ALA A 110 4.24 -9.75 14.66
C ALA A 110 5.63 -10.40 14.55
N VAL A 111 6.19 -10.52 13.35
CA VAL A 111 7.57 -11.02 13.17
C VAL A 111 8.58 -10.11 13.88
N PHE A 112 8.44 -8.79 13.78
CA PHE A 112 9.33 -7.84 14.45
C PHE A 112 9.19 -7.88 15.97
N GLU A 113 7.98 -7.99 16.47
CA GLU A 113 7.70 -8.02 17.92
C GLU A 113 8.11 -9.33 18.57
N GLU A 114 7.71 -10.45 18.00
CA GLU A 114 7.94 -11.78 18.56
C GLU A 114 9.41 -12.23 18.44
N SER A 115 10.16 -11.69 17.46
CA SER A 115 11.62 -11.86 17.41
C SER A 115 12.34 -11.16 18.58
N GLY A 116 11.65 -10.28 19.29
CA GLY A 116 12.21 -9.46 20.37
C GLY A 116 12.90 -8.20 19.88
N SER A 117 12.97 -7.94 18.56
CA SER A 117 13.64 -6.76 18.00
C SER A 117 13.02 -5.45 18.48
N SER A 118 11.71 -5.40 18.68
CA SER A 118 10.99 -4.22 19.20
C SER A 118 11.48 -3.78 20.59
N LYS A 119 11.88 -4.73 21.44
CA LYS A 119 12.38 -4.46 22.81
C LYS A 119 13.64 -3.59 22.84
N ALA A 120 14.45 -3.64 21.77
CA ALA A 120 15.67 -2.84 21.65
C ALA A 120 15.40 -1.32 21.56
N PHE A 121 14.16 -0.92 21.27
CA PHE A 121 13.74 0.48 21.11
C PHE A 121 12.95 1.00 22.32
N GLY A 122 12.65 0.16 23.30
CA GLY A 122 12.04 0.54 24.57
C GLY A 122 10.77 1.38 24.40
N ASN A 123 10.71 2.53 25.07
CA ASN A 123 9.57 3.44 25.04
C ASN A 123 9.39 4.18 23.70
N ASP A 124 10.38 4.15 22.81
CA ASP A 124 10.26 4.74 21.48
C ASP A 124 9.47 3.85 20.52
N TYR A 125 9.41 2.56 20.79
CA TYR A 125 8.61 1.64 20.02
C TYR A 125 7.11 1.90 20.25
N GLN A 126 6.38 2.05 19.16
CA GLN A 126 4.93 2.11 19.08
C GLN A 126 4.51 1.54 17.73
N ALA A 127 3.41 0.81 17.69
CA ALA A 127 2.80 0.32 16.46
C ALA A 127 1.38 0.86 16.33
N ALA A 128 1.01 1.30 15.12
CA ALA A 128 -0.35 1.73 14.81
C ALA A 128 -0.69 1.41 13.35
N SER A 129 -1.83 0.76 13.14
CA SER A 129 -2.41 0.53 11.81
C SER A 129 -3.03 1.83 11.32
N VAL A 130 -2.55 2.34 10.19
CA VAL A 130 -2.92 3.69 9.69
C VAL A 130 -3.63 3.68 8.34
N LEU A 131 -3.49 2.60 7.56
CA LEU A 131 -4.08 2.43 6.23
C LEU A 131 -4.55 0.98 6.09
N GLN A 132 -5.54 0.73 5.25
CA GLN A 132 -6.02 -0.63 4.98
C GLN A 132 -6.16 -0.88 3.48
N SER A 133 -5.88 -2.13 3.06
CA SER A 133 -6.19 -2.61 1.71
C SER A 133 -6.42 -4.12 1.75
N PRO A 134 -7.54 -4.64 1.21
CA PRO A 134 -7.72 -6.08 1.10
C PRO A 134 -6.77 -6.66 0.05
N GLU A 135 -6.33 -7.90 0.26
CA GLU A 135 -5.72 -8.70 -0.80
C GLU A 135 -6.78 -9.09 -1.81
N VAL A 136 -6.48 -8.93 -3.09
CA VAL A 136 -7.35 -9.23 -4.21
C VAL A 136 -6.59 -10.02 -5.28
N LEU A 137 -7.32 -10.62 -6.20
CA LEU A 137 -6.73 -11.11 -7.45
C LEU A 137 -7.19 -10.21 -8.59
N TYR A 138 -6.25 -9.75 -9.40
CA TYR A 138 -6.53 -9.12 -10.67
C TYR A 138 -6.64 -10.18 -11.75
N ALA A 139 -7.57 -10.00 -12.67
CA ALA A 139 -7.78 -10.89 -13.80
C ALA A 139 -8.09 -10.10 -15.07
N ASN A 140 -7.84 -10.69 -16.24
CA ASN A 140 -8.50 -10.20 -17.42
C ASN A 140 -9.97 -10.70 -17.46
N THR A 141 -10.82 -10.02 -18.21
CA THR A 141 -12.25 -10.30 -18.25
C THR A 141 -12.54 -11.74 -18.71
N GLU A 142 -11.81 -12.27 -19.69
CA GLU A 142 -12.03 -13.63 -20.19
C GLU A 142 -11.72 -14.68 -19.11
N ALA A 143 -10.61 -14.52 -18.38
CA ALA A 143 -10.27 -15.38 -17.26
C ALA A 143 -11.34 -15.32 -16.16
N ALA A 144 -11.81 -14.12 -15.81
CA ALA A 144 -12.86 -13.94 -14.81
C ALA A 144 -14.17 -14.61 -15.22
N GLU A 145 -14.59 -14.50 -16.49
CA GLU A 145 -15.78 -15.18 -17.01
C GLU A 145 -15.61 -16.71 -17.05
N GLY A 146 -14.43 -17.22 -17.42
CA GLY A 146 -14.13 -18.65 -17.35
C GLY A 146 -14.27 -19.19 -15.92
N LEU A 147 -13.71 -18.49 -14.93
CA LEU A 147 -13.84 -18.83 -13.51
C LEU A 147 -15.30 -18.75 -13.02
N LYS A 148 -16.07 -17.78 -13.51
CA LYS A 148 -17.49 -17.63 -13.20
C LYS A 148 -18.31 -18.81 -13.76
N ASN A 149 -18.06 -19.19 -15.02
CA ASN A 149 -18.72 -20.32 -15.65
C ASN A 149 -18.41 -21.65 -14.94
N ALA A 150 -17.20 -21.76 -14.35
CA ALA A 150 -16.82 -22.89 -13.51
C ALA A 150 -17.42 -22.85 -12.09
N GLY A 151 -18.15 -21.80 -11.71
CA GLY A 151 -18.75 -21.63 -10.39
C GLY A 151 -17.75 -21.22 -9.30
N ILE A 152 -16.52 -20.81 -9.66
CA ILE A 152 -15.48 -20.34 -8.75
C ILE A 152 -15.71 -18.88 -8.38
N VAL A 153 -16.19 -18.09 -9.34
CA VAL A 153 -16.47 -16.66 -9.18
C VAL A 153 -17.97 -16.40 -9.25
N GLN A 154 -18.44 -15.47 -8.42
CA GLN A 154 -19.79 -14.90 -8.49
C GLN A 154 -19.70 -13.38 -8.63
N VAL A 155 -20.63 -12.80 -9.40
CA VAL A 155 -20.76 -11.36 -9.55
C VAL A 155 -21.98 -10.91 -8.72
N ARG A 156 -21.75 -9.97 -7.81
CA ARG A 156 -22.78 -9.34 -6.97
C ARG A 156 -22.58 -7.84 -7.01
N ASP A 157 -23.60 -7.07 -7.34
CA ASP A 157 -23.56 -5.62 -7.45
C ASP A 157 -22.37 -5.10 -8.29
N ASN A 158 -22.10 -5.75 -9.43
CA ASN A 158 -20.96 -5.47 -10.33
C ASN A 158 -19.57 -5.71 -9.71
N VAL A 159 -19.49 -6.43 -8.60
CA VAL A 159 -18.23 -6.85 -7.96
C VAL A 159 -18.05 -8.36 -8.14
N TYR A 160 -16.85 -8.77 -8.50
CA TYR A 160 -16.49 -10.17 -8.66
C TYR A 160 -15.92 -10.73 -7.36
N PHE A 161 -16.49 -11.84 -6.86
CA PHE A 161 -16.04 -12.52 -5.65
C PHE A 161 -15.61 -13.94 -5.98
N ILE A 162 -14.43 -14.36 -5.50
CA ILE A 162 -13.99 -15.74 -5.56
C ILE A 162 -14.67 -16.46 -4.38
N VAL A 163 -15.76 -17.15 -4.64
CA VAL A 163 -16.58 -17.81 -3.61
C VAL A 163 -16.11 -19.24 -3.32
N ASP A 164 -15.33 -19.83 -4.22
CA ASP A 164 -14.74 -21.15 -4.03
C ASP A 164 -13.24 -21.14 -4.39
N PHE A 165 -12.45 -20.54 -3.49
CA PHE A 165 -11.00 -20.47 -3.66
C PHE A 165 -10.36 -21.87 -3.57
N ARG A 166 -10.94 -22.79 -2.78
CA ARG A 166 -10.48 -24.18 -2.69
C ARG A 166 -10.56 -24.88 -4.04
N LYS A 167 -11.68 -24.76 -4.73
CA LYS A 167 -11.86 -25.34 -6.06
C LYS A 167 -10.83 -24.79 -7.05
N LEU A 168 -10.56 -23.49 -7.02
CA LEU A 168 -9.52 -22.88 -7.85
C LEU A 168 -8.16 -23.54 -7.58
N LEU A 169 -7.76 -23.66 -6.32
CA LEU A 169 -6.45 -24.21 -5.94
C LEU A 169 -6.35 -25.71 -6.22
N GLU A 170 -7.33 -26.50 -5.77
CA GLU A 170 -7.23 -27.98 -5.76
C GLU A 170 -7.63 -28.63 -7.08
N GLU A 171 -8.54 -28.03 -7.85
CA GLU A 171 -9.01 -28.61 -9.11
C GLU A 171 -8.30 -28.03 -10.35
N TYR A 172 -7.70 -26.83 -10.25
CA TYR A 172 -7.08 -26.17 -11.41
C TYR A 172 -5.59 -25.92 -11.22
N LEU A 173 -5.15 -25.24 -10.15
CA LEU A 173 -3.75 -24.89 -9.98
C LEU A 173 -2.87 -26.11 -9.66
N LEU A 174 -3.19 -26.87 -8.61
CA LEU A 174 -2.39 -28.01 -8.19
C LEU A 174 -2.29 -29.12 -9.25
N PRO A 175 -3.36 -29.46 -10.00
CA PRO A 175 -3.24 -30.40 -11.11
C PRO A 175 -2.57 -29.83 -12.36
N GLY A 176 -2.28 -28.51 -12.40
CA GLY A 176 -1.68 -27.85 -13.56
C GLY A 176 -2.62 -27.76 -14.77
N LYS A 177 -3.93 -27.62 -14.55
CA LYS A 177 -4.89 -27.42 -15.65
C LYS A 177 -4.61 -26.09 -16.36
N SER A 178 -4.98 -26.07 -17.64
CA SER A 178 -4.81 -24.89 -18.49
C SER A 178 -6.06 -24.01 -18.49
N TRP A 179 -5.92 -22.78 -18.97
CA TRP A 179 -7.06 -21.88 -19.19
C TRP A 179 -8.04 -22.45 -20.24
N ALA A 180 -7.57 -23.29 -21.16
CA ALA A 180 -8.45 -23.99 -22.11
C ALA A 180 -9.42 -24.95 -21.40
N ASP A 181 -9.06 -25.52 -20.25
CA ASP A 181 -9.96 -26.35 -19.44
C ASP A 181 -11.12 -25.54 -18.82
N LEU A 182 -10.99 -24.21 -18.80
CA LEU A 182 -12.03 -23.24 -18.42
C LEU A 182 -12.72 -22.61 -19.64
N ALA A 183 -12.48 -23.13 -20.85
CA ALA A 183 -12.93 -22.54 -22.13
C ALA A 183 -12.47 -21.09 -22.34
N VAL A 184 -11.30 -20.73 -21.81
CA VAL A 184 -10.67 -19.40 -21.94
C VAL A 184 -9.55 -19.49 -22.97
N ALA A 185 -9.60 -18.63 -23.99
CA ALA A 185 -8.57 -18.56 -25.04
C ALA A 185 -7.39 -17.65 -24.66
N VAL A 186 -7.66 -16.57 -23.94
CA VAL A 186 -6.67 -15.60 -23.45
C VAL A 186 -6.97 -15.29 -22.00
N PRO A 187 -6.01 -15.53 -21.09
CA PRO A 187 -4.64 -16.00 -21.30
C PRO A 187 -4.56 -17.47 -21.75
N SER A 188 -3.42 -17.88 -22.27
CA SER A 188 -3.14 -19.28 -22.60
C SER A 188 -2.19 -19.91 -21.56
N GLY A 189 -2.03 -21.24 -21.60
CA GLY A 189 -1.16 -21.97 -20.70
C GLY A 189 -1.82 -22.38 -19.38
N PRO A 190 -1.06 -22.73 -18.34
CA PRO A 190 -1.61 -23.21 -17.07
C PRO A 190 -2.34 -22.11 -16.31
N VAL A 191 -3.34 -22.50 -15.52
CA VAL A 191 -3.99 -21.59 -14.56
C VAL A 191 -3.04 -21.37 -13.41
N LEU A 192 -2.57 -20.13 -13.25
CA LEU A 192 -1.64 -19.73 -12.21
C LEU A 192 -2.11 -18.43 -11.55
N ILE A 193 -1.75 -18.24 -10.29
CA ILE A 193 -1.82 -16.97 -9.59
C ILE A 193 -0.40 -16.42 -9.50
N ASN A 194 -0.11 -15.38 -10.25
CA ASN A 194 1.17 -14.67 -10.14
C ASN A 194 1.18 -13.82 -8.86
N SER A 195 2.34 -13.62 -8.27
CA SER A 195 2.51 -12.79 -7.08
C SER A 195 3.93 -12.22 -7.00
N SER A 196 4.17 -11.39 -5.99
CA SER A 196 5.52 -11.07 -5.56
C SER A 196 6.08 -12.19 -4.67
N ASP A 197 7.42 -12.22 -4.52
CA ASP A 197 8.12 -13.22 -3.71
C ASP A 197 7.70 -13.16 -2.22
N PRO A 198 7.09 -14.22 -1.66
CA PRO A 198 6.63 -14.25 -0.27
C PRO A 198 7.77 -14.13 0.76
N ALA A 199 8.99 -14.52 0.43
CA ALA A 199 10.15 -14.38 1.31
C ALA A 199 10.49 -12.90 1.62
N THR A 200 10.09 -11.98 0.76
CA THR A 200 10.46 -10.56 0.86
C THR A 200 9.27 -9.63 0.91
N SER A 201 8.22 -9.93 0.16
CA SER A 201 7.05 -9.06 -0.06
C SER A 201 5.81 -9.54 0.70
N ASN A 202 5.00 -8.58 1.15
CA ASN A 202 3.80 -8.91 1.90
C ASN A 202 2.67 -9.47 1.02
N SER A 203 2.43 -8.98 -0.21
CA SER A 203 1.32 -9.52 -1.01
C SER A 203 1.54 -10.99 -1.38
N GLY A 204 2.78 -11.38 -1.73
CA GLY A 204 3.10 -12.79 -1.93
C GLY A 204 2.92 -13.63 -0.65
N MET A 205 3.34 -13.11 0.49
CA MET A 205 3.11 -13.78 1.77
C MET A 205 1.62 -13.82 2.15
N THR A 206 0.84 -12.79 1.84
CA THR A 206 -0.61 -12.78 2.08
C THR A 206 -1.34 -13.79 1.19
N LEU A 207 -0.92 -13.92 -0.08
CA LEU A 207 -1.41 -15.01 -0.95
C LEU A 207 -1.10 -16.37 -0.32
N ALA A 208 0.14 -16.61 0.09
CA ALA A 208 0.53 -17.88 0.74
C ALA A 208 -0.29 -18.16 2.01
N GLN A 209 -0.64 -17.14 2.79
CA GLN A 209 -1.53 -17.27 3.95
C GLN A 209 -2.96 -17.65 3.56
N LEU A 210 -3.50 -17.06 2.48
CA LEU A 210 -4.84 -17.39 1.95
C LEU A 210 -4.88 -18.82 1.40
N GLU A 211 -3.85 -19.22 0.66
CA GLU A 211 -3.70 -20.59 0.16
C GLU A 211 -3.58 -21.59 1.31
N LEU A 212 -2.80 -21.25 2.34
CA LEU A 212 -2.67 -22.07 3.54
C LEU A 212 -4.00 -22.19 4.28
N ALA A 213 -4.70 -21.08 4.55
CA ALA A 213 -6.00 -21.11 5.21
C ALA A 213 -7.00 -21.99 4.44
N THR A 214 -6.96 -21.94 3.10
CA THR A 214 -7.85 -22.70 2.22
C THR A 214 -7.50 -24.19 2.18
N THR A 215 -6.22 -24.54 2.12
CA THR A 215 -5.79 -25.94 1.91
C THR A 215 -5.60 -26.70 3.22
N ALA A 216 -5.26 -26.03 4.31
CA ALA A 216 -4.95 -26.64 5.61
C ALA A 216 -6.15 -26.73 6.54
N SER A 217 -7.12 -25.82 6.42
CA SER A 217 -8.27 -25.72 7.33
C SER A 217 -9.55 -26.26 6.68
N GLY A 218 -10.39 -26.91 7.46
CA GLY A 218 -11.77 -27.21 7.06
C GLY A 218 -12.64 -25.96 6.94
N ASN A 219 -12.20 -24.84 7.53
CA ASN A 219 -12.90 -23.56 7.52
C ASN A 219 -11.92 -22.43 7.17
N PRO A 220 -11.94 -21.89 5.94
CA PRO A 220 -10.99 -20.83 5.50
C PRO A 220 -11.18 -19.50 6.23
N TYR A 221 -12.26 -19.33 7.00
CA TYR A 221 -12.51 -18.16 7.84
C TYR A 221 -11.74 -18.18 9.16
N GLN A 222 -11.03 -19.28 9.46
CA GLN A 222 -10.21 -19.41 10.64
C GLN A 222 -8.74 -19.65 10.25
N PRO A 223 -7.79 -19.02 10.93
CA PRO A 223 -6.38 -19.28 10.66
C PRO A 223 -6.03 -20.73 10.94
N ALA A 224 -5.15 -21.30 10.12
CA ALA A 224 -4.63 -22.64 10.35
C ALA A 224 -3.84 -22.71 11.67
N SER A 225 -3.99 -23.81 12.43
CA SER A 225 -3.09 -24.13 13.52
C SER A 225 -1.69 -24.49 13.01
N THR A 226 -0.69 -24.46 13.87
CA THR A 226 0.70 -24.81 13.52
C THR A 226 0.80 -26.23 12.93
N ALA A 227 0.04 -27.20 13.48
CA ALA A 227 0.01 -28.58 12.98
C ALA A 227 -0.62 -28.67 11.57
N GLN A 228 -1.73 -27.98 11.34
CA GLN A 228 -2.38 -27.92 10.03
C GLN A 228 -1.49 -27.23 8.99
N ALA A 229 -0.82 -26.13 9.41
CA ALA A 229 0.13 -25.41 8.58
C ALA A 229 1.27 -26.32 8.14
N GLY A 230 1.95 -26.99 9.08
CA GLY A 230 3.06 -27.89 8.79
C GLY A 230 2.69 -28.99 7.79
N ALA A 231 1.49 -29.57 7.90
CA ALA A 231 1.00 -30.60 6.96
C ALA A 231 0.71 -30.07 5.55
N SER A 232 0.57 -28.74 5.37
CA SER A 232 0.17 -28.13 4.09
C SER A 232 1.26 -27.27 3.45
N LEU A 233 2.41 -27.05 4.11
CA LEU A 233 3.48 -26.17 3.61
C LEU A 233 3.97 -26.58 2.22
N ALA A 234 4.22 -27.86 1.98
CA ALA A 234 4.70 -28.35 0.69
C ALA A 234 3.68 -28.06 -0.44
N LYS A 235 2.38 -28.13 -0.13
CA LYS A 235 1.31 -27.80 -1.08
C LYS A 235 1.29 -26.31 -1.41
N VAL A 236 1.36 -25.44 -0.39
CA VAL A 236 1.41 -23.99 -0.57
C VAL A 236 2.68 -23.58 -1.32
N LYS A 237 3.82 -24.19 -1.01
CA LYS A 237 5.06 -23.97 -1.75
C LYS A 237 4.90 -24.31 -3.23
N ALA A 238 4.32 -25.48 -3.55
CA ALA A 238 4.09 -25.88 -4.94
C ALA A 238 3.19 -24.88 -5.69
N LEU A 239 2.14 -24.34 -5.05
CA LEU A 239 1.26 -23.32 -5.63
C LEU A 239 2.04 -22.04 -5.95
N ILE A 240 2.81 -21.55 -5.00
CA ILE A 240 3.59 -20.31 -5.16
C ILE A 240 4.71 -20.48 -6.21
N GLU A 241 5.45 -21.58 -6.18
CA GLU A 241 6.58 -21.81 -7.09
C GLU A 241 6.16 -22.14 -8.52
N ALA A 242 4.93 -22.62 -8.74
CA ALA A 242 4.40 -22.90 -10.08
C ALA A 242 4.39 -21.69 -11.01
N GLN A 243 4.36 -20.46 -10.47
CA GLN A 243 4.43 -19.23 -11.25
C GLN A 243 5.82 -18.91 -11.80
N GLY A 244 6.88 -19.58 -11.33
CA GLY A 244 8.26 -19.37 -11.75
C GLY A 244 8.91 -18.14 -11.08
N LEU A 245 9.63 -17.32 -11.85
CA LEU A 245 10.38 -16.18 -11.33
C LEU A 245 9.46 -15.06 -10.85
N MET A 246 9.56 -14.73 -9.56
CA MET A 246 8.75 -13.71 -8.90
C MET A 246 9.49 -12.38 -8.77
N ARG A 247 8.75 -11.28 -8.73
CA ARG A 247 9.25 -9.96 -8.38
C ARG A 247 9.40 -9.81 -6.87
N THR A 248 10.39 -9.03 -6.43
CA THR A 248 10.67 -8.81 -5.01
C THR A 248 9.73 -7.79 -4.34
N GLY A 249 8.88 -7.12 -5.10
CA GLY A 249 7.94 -6.11 -4.60
C GLY A 249 6.59 -6.17 -5.31
N SER A 250 5.53 -5.91 -4.57
CA SER A 250 4.15 -5.96 -5.07
C SER A 250 3.88 -4.93 -6.18
N ASN A 251 4.42 -3.72 -6.05
CA ASN A 251 4.18 -2.67 -7.05
C ASN A 251 4.81 -3.02 -8.40
N SER A 252 6.04 -3.52 -8.42
CA SER A 252 6.70 -3.94 -9.66
C SER A 252 6.03 -5.16 -10.29
N ALA A 253 5.46 -6.07 -9.50
CA ALA A 253 4.68 -7.19 -9.99
C ALA A 253 3.38 -6.70 -10.66
N PHE A 254 2.67 -5.78 -10.00
CA PHE A 254 1.44 -5.18 -10.51
C PHE A 254 1.68 -4.36 -11.79
N GLU A 255 2.66 -3.46 -11.80
CA GLU A 255 2.97 -2.63 -12.97
C GLU A 255 3.34 -3.46 -14.19
N GLN A 256 4.13 -4.52 -14.00
CA GLN A 256 4.44 -5.42 -15.10
C GLN A 256 3.20 -6.15 -15.61
N TRP A 257 2.39 -6.70 -14.71
CA TRP A 257 1.21 -7.47 -15.06
C TRP A 257 0.16 -6.62 -15.77
N ILE A 258 -0.14 -5.41 -15.27
CA ILE A 258 -1.18 -4.53 -15.85
C ILE A 258 -0.81 -4.04 -17.25
N ILE A 259 0.48 -3.89 -17.56
CA ILE A 259 0.95 -3.51 -18.90
C ILE A 259 0.91 -4.70 -19.85
N GLN A 260 1.35 -5.86 -19.40
CA GLN A 260 1.47 -7.05 -20.25
C GLN A 260 0.16 -7.81 -20.38
N GLN A 261 -0.68 -7.83 -19.36
CA GLN A 261 -1.95 -8.57 -19.25
C GLN A 261 -1.83 -10.06 -19.60
N THR A 262 -0.61 -10.59 -19.47
CA THR A 262 -0.25 -11.95 -19.81
C THR A 262 -0.23 -12.80 -18.57
N GLY A 263 -0.84 -13.77 -18.27
CA GLY A 263 -0.61 -14.61 -17.10
C GLY A 263 -1.83 -14.84 -16.22
N GLY A 264 -3.01 -14.44 -16.67
CA GLY A 264 -4.26 -14.84 -16.05
C GLY A 264 -4.54 -14.07 -14.75
N LEU A 265 -4.04 -14.53 -13.61
CA LEU A 265 -4.31 -13.94 -12.31
C LEU A 265 -3.05 -13.32 -11.70
N LEU A 266 -3.23 -12.22 -10.96
CA LEU A 266 -2.19 -11.62 -10.12
C LEU A 266 -2.74 -11.30 -8.73
N ALA A 267 -2.08 -11.80 -7.69
CA ALA A 267 -2.36 -11.39 -6.32
C ALA A 267 -1.71 -10.03 -6.01
N GLY A 268 -2.47 -9.16 -5.38
CA GLY A 268 -2.04 -7.82 -5.01
C GLY A 268 -3.03 -7.12 -4.10
N TYR A 269 -2.78 -5.85 -3.85
CA TYR A 269 -3.64 -5.02 -3.00
C TYR A 269 -4.67 -4.26 -3.84
N GLU A 270 -5.90 -4.15 -3.35
CA GLU A 270 -6.95 -3.36 -3.98
C GLU A 270 -6.49 -1.94 -4.37
N ASN A 271 -5.74 -1.30 -3.50
CA ASN A 271 -5.27 0.06 -3.72
C ASN A 271 -4.38 0.22 -4.96
N GLN A 272 -3.71 -0.82 -5.44
CA GLN A 272 -2.79 -0.72 -6.58
C GLN A 272 -3.53 -0.36 -7.89
N LEU A 273 -4.68 -1.00 -8.17
CA LEU A 273 -5.49 -0.65 -9.33
C LEU A 273 -6.14 0.73 -9.17
N LEU A 274 -6.65 1.05 -7.97
CA LEU A 274 -7.28 2.32 -7.71
C LEU A 274 -6.29 3.48 -7.85
N GLN A 275 -5.07 3.33 -7.33
CA GLN A 275 -3.97 4.27 -7.53
C GLN A 275 -3.60 4.39 -9.02
N TRP A 276 -3.51 3.26 -9.75
CA TRP A 276 -3.19 3.27 -11.18
C TRP A 276 -4.18 4.10 -11.97
N ILE A 277 -5.47 3.89 -11.73
CA ILE A 277 -6.55 4.64 -12.38
C ILE A 277 -6.40 6.14 -12.14
N THR A 278 -6.19 6.55 -10.91
CA THR A 278 -6.18 7.97 -10.51
C THR A 278 -4.90 8.70 -10.88
N THR A 279 -3.75 8.01 -10.82
CA THR A 279 -2.45 8.67 -10.98
C THR A 279 -1.81 8.45 -12.34
N ARG A 280 -2.11 7.34 -13.03
CA ARG A 280 -1.41 6.96 -14.26
C ARG A 280 -2.31 6.79 -15.48
N ASN A 281 -3.60 6.55 -15.31
CA ASN A 281 -4.51 6.25 -16.42
C ASN A 281 -5.65 7.27 -16.59
N ALA A 282 -5.42 8.51 -16.18
CA ALA A 282 -6.35 9.64 -16.35
C ALA A 282 -7.80 9.35 -15.87
N GLY A 283 -7.95 8.56 -14.81
CA GLY A 283 -9.25 8.18 -14.25
C GLY A 283 -9.98 7.06 -14.97
N ALA A 284 -9.35 6.39 -15.94
CA ALA A 284 -9.96 5.27 -16.65
C ALA A 284 -9.50 3.91 -16.11
N VAL A 285 -10.42 2.95 -16.07
CA VAL A 285 -10.07 1.54 -15.81
C VAL A 285 -9.33 0.99 -17.03
N PRO A 286 -8.19 0.31 -16.88
CA PRO A 286 -7.56 -0.37 -18.00
C PRO A 286 -8.50 -1.40 -18.63
N ALA A 287 -8.61 -1.38 -19.96
CA ALA A 287 -9.53 -2.24 -20.67
C ALA A 287 -9.26 -3.73 -20.37
N GLY A 288 -10.33 -4.48 -20.12
CA GLY A 288 -10.25 -5.90 -19.90
C GLY A 288 -9.70 -6.33 -18.53
N ILE A 289 -9.54 -5.43 -17.57
CA ILE A 289 -9.09 -5.74 -16.20
C ILE A 289 -10.28 -5.72 -15.24
N VAL A 290 -10.34 -6.73 -14.39
CA VAL A 290 -11.31 -6.85 -13.28
C VAL A 290 -10.60 -7.21 -11.98
N THR A 291 -11.17 -6.78 -10.86
CA THR A 291 -10.73 -7.14 -9.51
C THR A 291 -11.62 -8.24 -8.95
N LEU A 292 -11.01 -9.34 -8.51
CA LEU A 292 -11.68 -10.46 -7.87
C LEU A 292 -11.36 -10.44 -6.38
N TYR A 293 -12.38 -10.43 -5.52
CA TYR A 293 -12.24 -10.44 -4.07
C TYR A 293 -12.37 -11.88 -3.55
N PRO A 294 -11.31 -12.50 -3.01
CA PRO A 294 -11.43 -13.80 -2.35
C PRO A 294 -12.42 -13.76 -1.17
N GLU A 295 -13.21 -14.80 -1.00
CA GLU A 295 -14.10 -14.98 0.15
C GLU A 295 -13.72 -16.26 0.92
N PRO A 296 -13.01 -16.12 2.05
CA PRO A 296 -12.55 -14.86 2.68
C PRO A 296 -11.25 -14.30 2.09
N THR A 297 -11.00 -12.99 2.31
CA THR A 297 -9.71 -12.38 2.07
C THR A 297 -9.05 -11.91 3.36
N ILE A 298 -7.76 -11.51 3.29
CA ILE A 298 -7.01 -10.87 4.37
C ILE A 298 -6.93 -9.37 4.09
N PHE A 299 -7.23 -8.56 5.11
CA PHE A 299 -6.96 -7.13 5.08
C PHE A 299 -5.54 -6.85 5.53
N ASN A 300 -4.81 -6.13 4.69
CA ASN A 300 -3.49 -5.63 4.98
C ASN A 300 -3.65 -4.24 5.62
N ASP A 301 -3.22 -4.07 6.86
CA ASP A 301 -3.52 -2.91 7.71
C ASP A 301 -2.35 -1.94 7.88
N HIS A 302 -1.30 -2.10 7.10
CA HIS A 302 -0.16 -1.19 6.91
C HIS A 302 0.31 -0.47 8.18
N PRO A 303 0.75 -1.17 9.24
CA PRO A 303 1.12 -0.56 10.49
C PRO A 303 2.43 0.23 10.37
N ILE A 304 2.49 1.40 11.03
CA ILE A 304 3.74 2.11 11.28
C ILE A 304 4.32 1.60 12.59
N LEU A 305 5.58 1.15 12.55
CA LEU A 305 6.36 0.73 13.72
C LEU A 305 7.42 1.80 13.98
N THR A 306 7.25 2.60 15.03
CA THR A 306 8.22 3.65 15.37
C THR A 306 9.43 3.04 16.09
N LEU A 307 10.62 3.54 15.79
CA LEU A 307 11.88 3.12 16.41
C LEU A 307 12.53 4.27 17.16
N THR A 308 12.03 5.49 16.96
CA THR A 308 12.48 6.70 17.66
C THR A 308 11.30 7.54 18.11
N ALA A 309 11.49 8.38 19.13
CA ALA A 309 10.47 9.32 19.60
C ALA A 309 9.99 10.27 18.49
N ALA A 310 10.88 10.66 17.58
CA ALA A 310 10.57 11.54 16.46
C ALA A 310 9.55 10.91 15.51
N ALA A 311 9.65 9.60 15.25
CA ALA A 311 8.77 8.88 14.34
C ALA A 311 7.32 8.77 14.83
N LYS A 312 7.05 8.94 16.14
CA LYS A 312 5.68 8.93 16.69
C LYS A 312 4.80 10.03 16.09
N LYS A 313 5.40 11.16 15.67
CA LYS A 313 4.66 12.22 14.96
C LYS A 313 4.10 11.75 13.63
N LEU A 314 4.75 10.77 12.99
CA LEU A 314 4.28 10.27 11.70
C LEU A 314 2.95 9.51 11.83
N ILE A 315 2.74 8.77 12.92
CA ILE A 315 1.46 8.09 13.17
C ILE A 315 0.33 9.12 13.20
N ALA A 316 0.41 10.13 14.08
CA ALA A 316 -0.60 11.18 14.19
C ALA A 316 -0.78 11.97 12.88
N ALA A 317 0.29 12.13 12.11
CA ALA A 317 0.22 12.82 10.83
C ALA A 317 -0.52 11.98 9.76
N ILE A 318 -0.24 10.68 9.67
CA ILE A 318 -0.93 9.82 8.69
C ILE A 318 -2.40 9.62 9.05
N GLU A 319 -2.76 9.68 10.35
CA GLU A 319 -4.15 9.65 10.81
C GLU A 319 -4.91 10.97 10.57
N ASP A 320 -4.25 12.03 10.08
CA ASP A 320 -4.87 13.30 9.72
C ASP A 320 -5.95 13.12 8.64
N ASP A 321 -7.10 13.74 8.85
CA ASP A 321 -8.25 13.63 7.95
C ASP A 321 -7.93 13.98 6.50
N ALA A 322 -7.16 15.05 6.27
CA ALA A 322 -6.80 15.47 4.91
C ALA A 322 -5.81 14.49 4.26
N ILE A 323 -4.92 13.87 5.04
CA ILE A 323 -4.02 12.83 4.54
C ILE A 323 -4.80 11.54 4.26
N GLN A 324 -5.75 11.16 5.12
CA GLN A 324 -6.62 10.00 4.91
C GLN A 324 -7.52 10.17 3.68
N ASP A 325 -8.02 11.38 3.41
CA ASP A 325 -8.77 11.69 2.19
C ASP A 325 -7.91 11.54 0.94
N ILE A 326 -6.66 11.99 0.97
CA ILE A 326 -5.71 11.80 -0.13
C ILE A 326 -5.38 10.31 -0.29
N ALA A 327 -5.13 9.59 0.81
CA ALA A 327 -4.84 8.16 0.81
C ALA A 327 -5.94 7.36 0.13
N TRP A 328 -7.21 7.68 0.39
CA TRP A 328 -8.32 7.03 -0.26
C TRP A 328 -8.53 7.52 -1.70
N THR A 329 -8.73 8.82 -1.91
CA THR A 329 -9.21 9.34 -3.19
C THR A 329 -8.19 9.26 -4.31
N ARG A 330 -6.88 9.21 -4.00
CA ARG A 330 -5.81 9.13 -5.00
C ARG A 330 -5.07 7.79 -4.99
N TYR A 331 -4.93 7.18 -3.82
CA TYR A 331 -4.07 6.01 -3.65
C TYR A 331 -4.85 4.75 -3.29
N GLY A 332 -6.18 4.85 -3.12
CA GLY A 332 -7.05 3.69 -2.91
C GLY A 332 -6.88 2.97 -1.56
N PHE A 333 -6.12 3.54 -0.63
CA PHE A 333 -6.03 3.00 0.72
C PHE A 333 -7.31 3.28 1.50
N ARG A 334 -7.93 2.23 2.01
CA ARG A 334 -9.15 2.36 2.81
C ARG A 334 -8.83 3.00 4.16
N PRO A 335 -9.54 4.05 4.57
CA PRO A 335 -9.43 4.59 5.94
C PRO A 335 -10.05 3.61 6.93
N GLY A 336 -9.41 3.44 8.11
CA GLY A 336 -9.83 2.44 9.10
C GLY A 336 -11.22 2.67 9.71
N THR A 337 -11.71 3.91 9.75
CA THR A 337 -12.90 4.31 10.54
C THR A 337 -13.99 5.04 9.76
N ARG A 338 -13.80 5.32 8.48
CA ARG A 338 -14.74 6.14 7.69
C ARG A 338 -15.62 5.32 6.76
N VAL A 339 -16.83 5.82 6.49
CA VAL A 339 -17.65 5.35 5.37
C VAL A 339 -16.99 5.79 4.07
N LEU A 340 -16.74 4.83 3.17
CA LEU A 340 -16.15 5.10 1.88
C LEU A 340 -17.20 5.61 0.90
N GLU A 341 -16.98 6.77 0.33
CA GLU A 341 -17.73 7.21 -0.85
C GLU A 341 -17.11 6.58 -2.11
N GLN A 342 -17.94 6.22 -3.07
CA GLN A 342 -17.48 5.72 -4.36
C GLN A 342 -16.85 6.88 -5.15
N VAL A 343 -15.53 6.86 -5.30
CA VAL A 343 -14.78 7.95 -5.96
C VAL A 343 -14.01 7.52 -7.21
N PHE A 344 -14.09 6.24 -7.59
CA PHE A 344 -13.34 5.68 -8.72
C PHE A 344 -14.26 5.44 -9.91
N PRO A 345 -14.21 6.28 -10.96
CA PRO A 345 -15.06 6.11 -12.13
C PRO A 345 -14.84 4.76 -12.82
N GLY A 346 -15.93 4.04 -13.11
CA GLY A 346 -15.87 2.75 -13.79
C GLY A 346 -15.41 1.57 -12.95
N VAL A 347 -15.13 1.75 -11.66
CA VAL A 347 -14.84 0.67 -10.70
C VAL A 347 -15.86 0.70 -9.58
N THR A 348 -16.51 -0.43 -9.34
CA THR A 348 -17.33 -0.63 -8.14
C THR A 348 -16.44 -1.21 -7.04
N VAL A 349 -16.19 -0.41 -6.01
CA VAL A 349 -15.45 -0.85 -4.81
C VAL A 349 -16.47 -1.29 -3.76
N PRO A 350 -16.44 -2.56 -3.31
CA PRO A 350 -17.41 -3.04 -2.33
C PRO A 350 -17.20 -2.34 -0.98
N PRO A 351 -18.27 -2.01 -0.23
CA PRO A 351 -18.13 -1.51 1.13
C PRO A 351 -17.35 -2.49 2.02
N THR A 352 -16.51 -1.98 2.92
CA THR A 352 -15.63 -2.81 3.76
C THR A 352 -16.38 -3.91 4.53
N HIS A 353 -17.61 -3.63 4.99
CA HIS A 353 -18.42 -4.60 5.74
C HIS A 353 -19.02 -5.72 4.89
N THR A 354 -19.04 -5.59 3.57
CA THR A 354 -19.53 -6.64 2.65
C THR A 354 -18.43 -7.61 2.22
N ILE A 355 -17.16 -7.25 2.43
CA ILE A 355 -16.01 -8.11 2.13
C ILE A 355 -15.86 -9.10 3.28
N LYS A 356 -16.02 -10.38 2.98
CA LYS A 356 -15.75 -11.44 3.95
C LYS A 356 -14.26 -11.57 4.18
N LYS A 357 -13.84 -11.57 5.44
CA LYS A 357 -12.43 -11.59 5.84
C LYS A 357 -12.11 -12.76 6.76
N THR A 358 -10.88 -13.22 6.67
CA THR A 358 -10.26 -14.10 7.65
C THR A 358 -9.16 -13.34 8.40
N GLN A 359 -8.79 -13.87 9.55
CA GLN A 359 -7.66 -13.35 10.29
C GLN A 359 -6.35 -13.90 9.72
N ALA A 360 -5.31 -13.08 9.71
CA ALA A 360 -3.96 -13.55 9.47
C ALA A 360 -3.55 -14.58 10.55
N PRO A 361 -2.79 -15.62 10.21
CA PRO A 361 -2.33 -16.59 11.19
C PRO A 361 -1.35 -15.96 12.17
N GLY A 362 -1.23 -16.57 13.37
CA GLY A 362 -0.28 -16.13 14.38
C GLY A 362 1.18 -16.33 13.97
N TYR A 363 2.09 -15.66 14.69
CA TYR A 363 3.53 -15.64 14.41
C TYR A 363 4.15 -17.03 14.15
N ALA A 364 3.78 -18.06 14.93
CA ALA A 364 4.33 -19.39 14.75
C ALA A 364 4.06 -19.97 13.35
N VAL A 365 2.89 -19.71 12.77
CA VAL A 365 2.54 -20.13 11.41
C VAL A 365 3.25 -19.27 10.38
N ILE A 366 3.33 -17.95 10.60
CA ILE A 366 4.10 -17.05 9.72
C ILE A 366 5.57 -17.47 9.67
N LYS A 367 6.13 -17.85 10.83
CA LYS A 367 7.51 -18.36 10.88
C LYS A 367 7.70 -19.63 10.05
N LEU A 368 6.75 -20.57 10.10
CA LEU A 368 6.81 -21.76 9.25
C LEU A 368 6.79 -21.42 7.77
N LEU A 369 5.95 -20.47 7.34
CA LEU A 369 5.92 -19.99 5.95
C LEU A 369 7.24 -19.32 5.56
N LEU A 370 7.80 -18.46 6.43
CA LEU A 370 9.09 -17.82 6.17
C LEU A 370 10.23 -18.85 6.09
N ASP A 371 10.29 -19.79 7.02
CA ASP A 371 11.31 -20.86 7.01
C ASP A 371 11.16 -21.68 5.71
N CYS A 372 9.94 -21.97 5.28
CA CYS A 372 9.68 -22.68 4.02
C CYS A 372 10.17 -21.92 2.79
N PHE A 373 9.87 -20.63 2.67
CA PHE A 373 10.24 -19.85 1.48
C PHE A 373 11.67 -19.32 1.50
N VAL A 374 12.25 -19.03 2.67
CA VAL A 374 13.61 -18.49 2.80
C VAL A 374 14.65 -19.59 2.86
N THR A 375 14.40 -20.66 3.62
CA THR A 375 15.39 -21.71 3.91
C THR A 375 15.05 -23.05 3.30
N ASN A 376 13.96 -23.13 2.56
CA ASN A 376 13.48 -24.37 1.92
C ASN A 376 13.10 -25.50 2.89
N HIS A 377 12.76 -25.14 4.14
CA HIS A 377 12.29 -26.08 5.15
C HIS A 377 10.76 -26.12 5.16
N CYS A 378 10.19 -26.92 4.30
CA CYS A 378 8.76 -27.25 4.23
C CYS A 378 8.57 -28.72 4.71
#